data_91c53c2d17c24c248ca4eeaf1e1e3fd9
#
_entry.id   91c53c2d17c24c248ca4eeaf1e1e3fd9
#
_cell.length_a   1.000
_cell.length_b   1.000
_cell.length_c   1.000
_cell.angle_alpha   90.00
_cell.angle_beta   90.00
_cell.angle_gamma   90.00
#
_symmetry.space_group_name_H-M   'P 1'
#
loop_
_entity.id
_entity.type
_entity.pdbx_description
1 polymer ?
#
loop_
_entity_poly.entity_id
_entity_poly.type
_entity_poly.pdbx_seq_one_letter_code
_entity_poly.pdbx_strand_id
1 'polypeptide(L)'
;MNETLIQQQVEQLKFKIIQKVRHRTLHKYTGEPDVRDDRLFFLLLPFLNGEKWTSEHEQAGIAVAIIYSALSAHDQIKESNASSKSQQLTVLAGDYYSGMYYQILAKQSNIALIRSLSNGIIEISEKKASVYDQLHRTFNEWMSTIVSIESLSIEQFYQHYQFEQYIPYMRQALFIQRIVYELELFKDGKPSRFQEALIKSAHALGYASSLG
;
A
#
# COMPACT_ATOMS: atom_id res chain seq x y z
N MET A 1 -10.81 9.35 -22.46
CA MET A 1 -9.43 9.82 -22.19
C MET A 1 -8.47 8.83 -22.83
N ASN A 2 -7.35 9.27 -23.43
CA ASN A 2 -6.40 8.37 -24.11
C ASN A 2 -5.55 7.64 -23.05
N GLU A 3 -5.40 6.30 -23.19
CA GLU A 3 -4.60 5.44 -22.31
C GLU A 3 -3.16 5.99 -22.10
N THR A 4 -2.54 6.46 -23.19
CA THR A 4 -1.20 7.06 -23.16
C THR A 4 -1.12 8.28 -22.22
N LEU A 5 -2.17 9.11 -22.17
CA LEU A 5 -2.20 10.28 -21.29
C LEU A 5 -2.30 9.86 -19.81
N ILE A 6 -3.12 8.85 -19.51
CA ILE A 6 -3.25 8.30 -18.16
C ILE A 6 -1.89 7.77 -17.69
N GLN A 7 -1.23 6.96 -18.51
CA GLN A 7 0.07 6.40 -18.19
C GLN A 7 1.12 7.50 -17.94
N GLN A 8 1.16 8.52 -18.78
CA GLN A 8 2.06 9.67 -18.57
C GLN A 8 1.82 10.38 -17.23
N GLN A 9 0.56 10.56 -16.81
CA GLN A 9 0.26 11.20 -15.53
C GLN A 9 0.66 10.32 -14.34
N VAL A 10 0.44 9.01 -14.42
CA VAL A 10 0.90 8.05 -13.41
C VAL A 10 2.42 8.09 -13.29
N GLU A 11 3.14 8.02 -14.40
CA GLU A 11 4.62 8.07 -14.41
C GLU A 11 5.16 9.40 -13.87
N GLN A 12 4.54 10.52 -14.21
CA GLN A 12 4.91 11.84 -13.67
C GLN A 12 4.73 11.90 -12.15
N LEU A 13 3.61 11.40 -11.64
CA LEU A 13 3.38 11.34 -10.20
C LEU A 13 4.39 10.41 -9.51
N LYS A 14 4.64 9.23 -10.08
CA LYS A 14 5.65 8.28 -9.62
C LYS A 14 7.04 8.91 -9.54
N PHE A 15 7.45 9.59 -10.58
CA PHE A 15 8.73 10.30 -10.61
C PHE A 15 8.83 11.32 -9.46
N LYS A 16 7.79 12.15 -9.25
CA LYS A 16 7.75 13.12 -8.16
C LYS A 16 7.88 12.45 -6.78
N ILE A 17 7.21 11.32 -6.57
CA ILE A 17 7.28 10.56 -5.31
C ILE A 17 8.71 10.06 -5.08
N ILE A 18 9.29 9.38 -6.07
CA ILE A 18 10.66 8.84 -5.97
C ILE A 18 11.66 9.96 -5.68
N GLN A 19 11.57 11.10 -6.38
CA GLN A 19 12.43 12.26 -6.12
C GLN A 19 12.25 12.82 -4.71
N LYS A 20 11.02 12.81 -4.18
CA LYS A 20 10.70 13.33 -2.84
C LYS A 20 11.32 12.53 -1.72
N VAL A 21 11.38 11.21 -1.87
CA VAL A 21 11.93 10.28 -0.86
C VAL A 21 13.35 9.83 -1.18
N ARG A 22 13.98 10.41 -2.20
CA ARG A 22 15.32 10.03 -2.62
C ARG A 22 16.34 10.25 -1.52
N HIS A 23 16.99 9.15 -1.08
CA HIS A 23 18.07 9.17 -0.11
C HIS A 23 19.20 8.23 -0.56
N ARG A 24 20.38 8.79 -0.86
CA ARG A 24 21.49 8.06 -1.51
C ARG A 24 21.87 6.77 -0.80
N THR A 25 21.97 6.79 0.52
CA THR A 25 22.38 5.61 1.28
C THR A 25 21.27 4.56 1.32
N LEU A 26 20.02 4.95 1.57
CA LEU A 26 18.89 4.01 1.59
C LEU A 26 18.75 3.35 0.23
N HIS A 27 18.68 4.14 -0.85
CA HIS A 27 18.57 3.62 -2.21
C HIS A 27 19.67 2.59 -2.56
N LYS A 28 20.93 2.82 -2.13
CA LYS A 28 22.04 1.89 -2.37
C LYS A 28 21.80 0.51 -1.72
N TYR A 29 21.15 0.43 -0.58
CA TYR A 29 21.03 -0.81 0.21
C TYR A 29 19.65 -1.44 0.19
N THR A 30 18.60 -0.66 -0.04
CA THR A 30 17.20 -1.13 -0.05
C THR A 30 16.55 -1.08 -1.43
N GLY A 31 17.24 -0.51 -2.44
CA GLY A 31 16.66 -0.27 -3.76
C GLY A 31 15.74 0.95 -3.78
N GLU A 32 14.94 1.04 -4.83
CA GLU A 32 13.91 2.09 -4.95
C GLU A 32 12.73 1.81 -4.03
N PRO A 33 12.03 2.88 -3.58
CA PRO A 33 10.78 2.70 -2.83
C PRO A 33 9.75 1.97 -3.70
N ASP A 34 8.96 1.11 -3.07
CA ASP A 34 7.84 0.45 -3.73
C ASP A 34 6.72 1.48 -3.99
N VAL A 35 6.57 1.88 -5.25
CA VAL A 35 5.54 2.83 -5.72
C VAL A 35 4.77 2.15 -6.85
N ARG A 36 3.59 1.63 -6.53
CA ARG A 36 2.76 0.86 -7.46
C ARG A 36 1.87 1.76 -8.31
N ASP A 37 1.88 1.51 -9.62
CA ASP A 37 1.15 2.31 -10.62
C ASP A 37 -0.37 2.23 -10.46
N ASP A 38 -0.90 1.07 -10.05
CA ASP A 38 -2.32 0.88 -9.77
C ASP A 38 -2.82 1.80 -8.64
N ARG A 39 -2.06 1.94 -7.56
CA ARG A 39 -2.40 2.88 -6.47
C ARG A 39 -2.33 4.33 -6.91
N LEU A 40 -1.34 4.68 -7.74
CA LEU A 40 -1.22 6.03 -8.30
C LEU A 40 -2.37 6.34 -9.25
N PHE A 41 -2.78 5.37 -10.07
CA PHE A 41 -3.95 5.51 -10.92
C PHE A 41 -5.19 5.85 -10.08
N PHE A 42 -5.45 5.14 -8.99
CA PHE A 42 -6.59 5.45 -8.14
C PHE A 42 -6.47 6.80 -7.43
N LEU A 43 -5.29 7.22 -6.99
CA LEU A 43 -5.10 8.58 -6.48
C LEU A 43 -5.43 9.65 -7.52
N LEU A 44 -5.19 9.39 -8.80
CA LEU A 44 -5.50 10.30 -9.91
C LEU A 44 -6.93 10.15 -10.43
N LEU A 45 -7.65 9.08 -10.14
CA LEU A 45 -8.94 8.74 -10.74
C LEU A 45 -9.99 9.86 -10.69
N PRO A 46 -10.23 10.58 -9.58
CA PRO A 46 -11.18 11.70 -9.55
C PRO A 46 -10.81 12.77 -10.57
N PHE A 47 -9.53 13.08 -10.68
CA PHE A 47 -9.00 14.15 -11.54
C PHE A 47 -8.99 13.72 -13.01
N LEU A 48 -8.77 12.46 -13.28
CA LEU A 48 -8.94 11.86 -14.62
C LEU A 48 -10.39 11.92 -15.07
N ASN A 49 -11.34 11.99 -14.15
CA ASN A 49 -12.78 12.15 -14.41
C ASN A 49 -13.26 13.62 -14.34
N GLY A 50 -12.33 14.59 -14.32
CA GLY A 50 -12.65 16.01 -14.47
C GLY A 50 -12.61 16.83 -13.19
N GLU A 51 -12.33 16.24 -12.04
CA GLU A 51 -12.09 17.01 -10.82
C GLU A 51 -10.81 17.86 -10.94
N LYS A 52 -10.79 19.00 -10.27
CA LYS A 52 -9.67 19.93 -10.38
C LYS A 52 -8.46 19.45 -9.57
N TRP A 53 -7.37 19.13 -10.25
CA TRP A 53 -6.08 18.84 -9.62
C TRP A 53 -5.45 20.13 -9.09
N THR A 54 -5.21 20.20 -7.79
CA THR A 54 -4.53 21.32 -7.13
C THR A 54 -3.19 20.87 -6.57
N SER A 55 -2.32 21.84 -6.21
CA SER A 55 -1.07 21.55 -5.51
C SER A 55 -1.30 20.83 -4.16
N GLU A 56 -2.41 21.13 -3.48
CA GLU A 56 -2.79 20.46 -2.25
C GLU A 56 -3.09 18.98 -2.48
N HIS A 57 -3.93 18.66 -3.47
CA HIS A 57 -4.24 17.28 -3.86
C HIS A 57 -2.97 16.51 -4.26
N GLU A 58 -2.07 17.17 -5.00
CA GLU A 58 -0.80 16.54 -5.41
C GLU A 58 0.06 16.17 -4.20
N GLN A 59 0.26 17.08 -3.26
CA GLN A 59 1.07 16.80 -2.08
C GLN A 59 0.41 15.75 -1.17
N ALA A 60 -0.91 15.80 -1.02
CA ALA A 60 -1.65 14.77 -0.27
C ALA A 60 -1.56 13.40 -0.95
N GLY A 61 -1.72 13.32 -2.27
CA GLY A 61 -1.55 12.08 -3.03
C GLY A 61 -0.12 11.52 -2.93
N ILE A 62 0.89 12.38 -3.00
CA ILE A 62 2.30 12.00 -2.76
C ILE A 62 2.46 11.44 -1.34
N ALA A 63 1.89 12.08 -0.32
CA ALA A 63 1.96 11.61 1.05
C ALA A 63 1.32 10.22 1.22
N VAL A 64 0.15 9.98 0.63
CA VAL A 64 -0.53 8.67 0.63
C VAL A 64 0.33 7.60 -0.04
N ALA A 65 0.92 7.88 -1.20
CA ALA A 65 1.79 6.93 -1.88
C ALA A 65 3.04 6.59 -1.04
N ILE A 66 3.63 7.58 -0.36
CA ILE A 66 4.78 7.39 0.53
C ILE A 66 4.40 6.51 1.74
N ILE A 67 3.18 6.60 2.28
CA ILE A 67 2.69 5.70 3.34
C ILE A 67 2.76 4.24 2.87
N TYR A 68 2.29 3.95 1.66
CA TYR A 68 2.38 2.58 1.13
C TYR A 68 3.82 2.11 0.95
N SER A 69 4.72 3.00 0.51
CA SER A 69 6.16 2.69 0.42
C SER A 69 6.77 2.41 1.80
N ALA A 70 6.36 3.14 2.85
CA ALA A 70 6.78 2.90 4.22
C ALA A 70 6.33 1.52 4.72
N LEU A 71 5.04 1.21 4.54
CA LEU A 71 4.45 -0.08 4.93
C LEU A 71 5.09 -1.24 4.16
N SER A 72 5.39 -1.06 2.86
CA SER A 72 6.07 -2.06 2.04
C SER A 72 7.52 -2.29 2.49
N ALA A 73 8.25 -1.24 2.89
CA ALA A 73 9.59 -1.37 3.43
C ALA A 73 9.61 -2.24 4.71
N HIS A 74 8.66 -2.03 5.62
CA HIS A 74 8.53 -2.86 6.82
C HIS A 74 8.17 -4.32 6.49
N ASP A 75 7.39 -4.60 5.45
CA ASP A 75 7.05 -5.96 5.02
C ASP A 75 8.26 -6.74 4.46
N GLN A 76 9.30 -6.04 3.99
CA GLN A 76 10.51 -6.66 3.45
C GLN A 76 11.48 -7.16 4.53
N ILE A 77 11.22 -6.87 5.80
CA ILE A 77 12.06 -7.31 6.90
C ILE A 77 11.88 -8.82 7.10
N LYS A 78 13.00 -9.58 7.01
CA LYS A 78 13.02 -11.04 7.20
C LYS A 78 13.52 -11.37 8.59
N GLU A 79 12.87 -12.30 9.27
CA GLU A 79 13.32 -12.82 10.59
C GLU A 79 14.71 -13.44 10.51
N SER A 80 15.00 -14.20 9.44
CA SER A 80 16.32 -14.72 9.14
C SER A 80 17.23 -13.60 8.63
N ASN A 81 18.20 -13.14 9.36
CA ASN A 81 19.13 -12.04 9.05
C ASN A 81 18.65 -10.63 9.45
N ALA A 82 17.74 -10.51 10.42
CA ALA A 82 17.26 -9.20 10.91
C ALA A 82 18.42 -8.27 11.38
N SER A 83 19.56 -8.82 11.80
CA SER A 83 20.74 -8.06 12.21
C SER A 83 21.65 -7.61 11.05
N SER A 84 21.38 -8.02 9.81
CA SER A 84 22.20 -7.58 8.66
C SER A 84 22.05 -6.08 8.41
N LYS A 85 23.12 -5.44 7.92
CA LYS A 85 23.12 -4.01 7.60
C LYS A 85 22.00 -3.65 6.61
N SER A 86 21.71 -4.50 5.64
CA SER A 86 20.61 -4.30 4.69
C SER A 86 19.27 -4.27 5.41
N GLN A 87 18.99 -5.22 6.30
CA GLN A 87 17.72 -5.26 7.04
C GLN A 87 17.57 -4.06 7.98
N GLN A 88 18.63 -3.66 8.67
CA GLN A 88 18.62 -2.44 9.50
C GLN A 88 18.32 -1.19 8.67
N LEU A 89 18.90 -1.07 7.47
CA LEU A 89 18.63 0.06 6.56
C LEU A 89 17.23 -0.03 5.95
N THR A 90 16.64 -1.22 5.79
CA THR A 90 15.25 -1.39 5.38
C THR A 90 14.29 -0.86 6.45
N VAL A 91 14.54 -1.12 7.74
CA VAL A 91 13.77 -0.52 8.85
C VAL A 91 13.87 1.01 8.79
N LEU A 92 15.10 1.53 8.70
CA LEU A 92 15.33 2.98 8.61
C LEU A 92 14.69 3.61 7.36
N ALA A 93 14.56 2.88 6.25
CA ALA A 93 13.86 3.36 5.06
C ALA A 93 12.36 3.53 5.35
N GLY A 94 11.72 2.56 6.00
CA GLY A 94 10.32 2.66 6.43
C GLY A 94 10.09 3.86 7.36
N ASP A 95 10.97 4.04 8.36
CA ASP A 95 10.90 5.17 9.29
C ASP A 95 11.11 6.51 8.58
N TYR A 96 12.07 6.57 7.65
CA TYR A 96 12.34 7.76 6.85
C TYR A 96 11.12 8.14 5.98
N TYR A 97 10.51 7.17 5.29
CA TYR A 97 9.31 7.41 4.50
C TYR A 97 8.14 7.86 5.37
N SER A 98 7.98 7.27 6.56
CA SER A 98 6.98 7.70 7.54
C SER A 98 7.20 9.15 7.98
N GLY A 99 8.44 9.56 8.23
CA GLY A 99 8.78 10.96 8.51
C GLY A 99 8.46 11.89 7.34
N MET A 100 8.66 11.44 6.11
CA MET A 100 8.44 12.24 4.90
C MET A 100 6.96 12.55 4.63
N TYR A 101 6.03 11.57 4.74
CA TYR A 101 4.61 11.87 4.56
C TYR A 101 4.12 12.86 5.61
N TYR A 102 4.55 12.69 6.86
CA TYR A 102 4.21 13.60 7.95
C TYR A 102 4.70 15.03 7.67
N GLN A 103 5.94 15.18 7.23
CA GLN A 103 6.54 16.47 6.88
C GLN A 103 5.76 17.17 5.74
N ILE A 104 5.35 16.41 4.71
CA ILE A 104 4.61 16.96 3.57
C ILE A 104 3.28 17.55 4.04
N LEU A 105 2.49 16.79 4.80
CA LEU A 105 1.18 17.23 5.26
C LEU A 105 1.26 18.31 6.35
N ALA A 106 2.27 18.26 7.21
CA ALA A 106 2.51 19.29 8.21
C ALA A 106 2.82 20.66 7.57
N LYS A 107 3.60 20.68 6.47
CA LYS A 107 3.87 21.91 5.70
C LYS A 107 2.61 22.52 5.09
N GLN A 108 1.59 21.71 4.82
CA GLN A 108 0.28 22.16 4.35
C GLN A 108 -0.68 22.53 5.48
N SER A 109 -0.26 22.36 6.74
CA SER A 109 -1.13 22.51 7.93
C SER A 109 -2.38 21.62 7.88
N ASN A 110 -2.33 20.51 7.13
CA ASN A 110 -3.46 19.59 6.95
C ASN A 110 -3.55 18.57 8.08
N ILE A 111 -3.86 19.07 9.29
CA ILE A 111 -3.94 18.26 10.51
C ILE A 111 -5.05 17.21 10.43
N ALA A 112 -6.16 17.53 9.76
CA ALA A 112 -7.28 16.60 9.61
C ALA A 112 -6.86 15.35 8.82
N LEU A 113 -6.18 15.53 7.68
CA LEU A 113 -5.69 14.43 6.87
C LEU A 113 -4.57 13.64 7.59
N ILE A 114 -3.68 14.31 8.32
CA ILE A 114 -2.66 13.63 9.14
C ILE A 114 -3.32 12.67 10.13
N ARG A 115 -4.33 13.13 10.88
CA ARG A 115 -5.04 12.29 11.86
C ARG A 115 -5.74 11.10 11.19
N SER A 116 -6.43 11.36 10.09
CA SER A 116 -7.14 10.32 9.33
C SER A 116 -6.16 9.25 8.84
N LEU A 117 -5.09 9.64 8.16
CA LEU A 117 -4.07 8.72 7.66
C LEU A 117 -3.34 7.98 8.78
N SER A 118 -3.03 8.63 9.91
CA SER A 118 -2.42 7.96 11.06
C SER A 118 -3.31 6.85 11.62
N ASN A 119 -4.62 7.09 11.76
CA ASN A 119 -5.58 6.06 12.16
C ASN A 119 -5.64 4.92 11.12
N GLY A 120 -5.64 5.26 9.84
CA GLY A 120 -5.58 4.26 8.75
C GLY A 120 -4.31 3.41 8.80
N ILE A 121 -3.14 4.00 9.08
CA ILE A 121 -1.88 3.28 9.23
C ILE A 121 -1.94 2.29 10.41
N ILE A 122 -2.51 2.71 11.55
CA ILE A 122 -2.70 1.84 12.72
C ILE A 122 -3.56 0.64 12.31
N GLU A 123 -4.72 0.87 11.70
CA GLU A 123 -5.62 -0.21 11.27
C GLU A 123 -4.96 -1.15 10.25
N ILE A 124 -4.24 -0.62 9.26
CA ILE A 124 -3.50 -1.44 8.29
C ILE A 124 -2.44 -2.29 9.00
N SER A 125 -1.70 -1.71 9.95
CA SER A 125 -0.64 -2.40 10.68
C SER A 125 -1.21 -3.51 11.56
N GLU A 126 -2.32 -3.28 12.25
CA GLU A 126 -3.04 -4.28 13.04
C GLU A 126 -3.55 -5.44 12.15
N LYS A 127 -4.14 -5.12 11.00
CA LYS A 127 -4.59 -6.13 10.03
C LYS A 127 -3.42 -6.94 9.46
N LYS A 128 -2.30 -6.30 9.14
CA LYS A 128 -1.09 -6.99 8.69
C LYS A 128 -0.52 -7.90 9.79
N ALA A 129 -0.38 -7.40 11.01
CA ALA A 129 0.08 -8.20 12.14
C ALA A 129 -0.84 -9.41 12.37
N SER A 130 -2.15 -9.19 12.32
CA SER A 130 -3.16 -10.24 12.52
C SER A 130 -3.16 -11.34 11.44
N VAL A 131 -2.58 -11.10 10.25
CA VAL A 131 -2.36 -12.14 9.24
C VAL A 131 -1.41 -13.23 9.75
N TYR A 132 -0.48 -12.88 10.63
CA TYR A 132 0.48 -13.82 11.21
C TYR A 132 -0.03 -14.57 12.45
N ASP A 133 -1.10 -14.07 13.08
CA ASP A 133 -1.77 -14.79 14.14
C ASP A 133 -2.49 -16.01 13.56
N GLN A 134 -2.25 -17.19 14.15
CA GLN A 134 -2.81 -18.48 13.70
C GLN A 134 -4.32 -18.61 13.96
N LEU A 135 -5.07 -17.52 13.94
CA LEU A 135 -6.50 -17.51 14.14
C LEU A 135 -7.20 -18.04 12.87
N HIS A 136 -8.16 -18.96 13.10
CA HIS A 136 -9.06 -19.44 12.05
C HIS A 136 -9.91 -18.27 11.55
N ARG A 137 -9.73 -17.90 10.27
CA ARG A 137 -10.49 -16.83 9.65
C ARG A 137 -11.39 -17.37 8.58
N THR A 138 -12.60 -16.87 8.55
CA THR A 138 -13.52 -17.10 7.44
C THR A 138 -13.00 -16.45 6.16
N PHE A 139 -13.47 -16.91 5.01
CA PHE A 139 -13.18 -16.30 3.72
C PHE A 139 -13.51 -14.79 3.70
N ASN A 140 -14.65 -14.39 4.26
CA ASN A 140 -15.06 -12.98 4.31
C ASN A 140 -14.11 -12.12 5.15
N GLU A 141 -13.57 -12.63 6.24
CA GLU A 141 -12.58 -11.92 7.06
C GLU A 141 -11.27 -11.74 6.31
N TRP A 142 -10.81 -12.76 5.55
CA TRP A 142 -9.67 -12.65 4.68
C TRP A 142 -9.86 -11.58 3.60
N MET A 143 -11.01 -11.60 2.91
CA MET A 143 -11.37 -10.62 1.89
C MET A 143 -11.36 -9.19 2.48
N SER A 144 -12.03 -8.98 3.61
CA SER A 144 -12.08 -7.69 4.30
C SER A 144 -10.67 -7.20 4.70
N THR A 145 -9.83 -8.10 5.19
CA THR A 145 -8.45 -7.78 5.58
C THR A 145 -7.63 -7.28 4.38
N ILE A 146 -7.69 -7.99 3.25
CA ILE A 146 -6.97 -7.59 2.03
C ILE A 146 -7.46 -6.24 1.53
N VAL A 147 -8.77 -6.07 1.42
CA VAL A 147 -9.37 -4.80 0.96
C VAL A 147 -8.87 -3.65 1.81
N SER A 148 -8.92 -3.77 3.14
CA SER A 148 -8.43 -2.70 4.03
C SER A 148 -6.94 -2.41 3.83
N ILE A 149 -6.09 -3.44 3.77
CA ILE A 149 -4.64 -3.26 3.59
C ILE A 149 -4.33 -2.52 2.28
N GLU A 150 -5.04 -2.84 1.20
CA GLU A 150 -4.75 -2.28 -0.11
C GLU A 150 -5.37 -0.89 -0.32
N SER A 151 -6.52 -0.58 0.30
CA SER A 151 -7.31 0.59 -0.06
C SER A 151 -7.37 1.70 1.00
N LEU A 152 -7.19 1.40 2.28
CA LEU A 152 -7.59 2.30 3.37
C LEU A 152 -6.95 3.68 3.30
N SER A 153 -5.66 3.80 2.97
CA SER A 153 -5.01 5.12 2.88
C SER A 153 -5.55 5.97 1.71
N ILE A 154 -5.95 5.34 0.58
CA ILE A 154 -6.60 6.03 -0.53
C ILE A 154 -8.04 6.39 -0.16
N GLU A 155 -8.73 5.55 0.60
CA GLU A 155 -10.07 5.88 1.12
C GLU A 155 -10.05 7.10 2.02
N GLN A 156 -9.06 7.21 2.92
CA GLN A 156 -8.89 8.39 3.77
C GLN A 156 -8.66 9.65 2.94
N PHE A 157 -7.90 9.55 1.84
CA PHE A 157 -7.74 10.65 0.89
C PHE A 157 -9.05 11.00 0.21
N TYR A 158 -9.81 10.03 -0.28
CA TYR A 158 -11.11 10.26 -0.92
C TYR A 158 -12.13 10.87 0.03
N GLN A 159 -12.24 10.37 1.26
CA GLN A 159 -13.13 10.92 2.27
C GLN A 159 -12.77 12.36 2.63
N HIS A 160 -11.46 12.66 2.74
CA HIS A 160 -11.00 14.01 3.07
C HIS A 160 -11.36 15.04 1.99
N TYR A 161 -11.32 14.64 0.71
CA TYR A 161 -11.57 15.51 -0.44
C TYR A 161 -12.95 15.31 -1.07
N GLN A 162 -13.87 14.57 -0.42
CA GLN A 162 -15.25 14.35 -0.87
C GLN A 162 -15.35 13.59 -2.22
N PHE A 163 -14.50 12.56 -2.38
CA PHE A 163 -14.46 11.69 -3.55
C PHE A 163 -14.98 10.27 -3.26
N GLU A 164 -15.87 10.11 -2.27
CA GLU A 164 -16.34 8.82 -1.77
C GLU A 164 -17.01 7.94 -2.85
N GLN A 165 -17.56 8.55 -3.90
CA GLN A 165 -18.16 7.85 -5.04
C GLN A 165 -17.18 6.91 -5.76
N TYR A 166 -15.87 7.13 -5.63
CA TYR A 166 -14.85 6.28 -6.24
C TYR A 166 -14.42 5.09 -5.36
N ILE A 167 -14.77 5.09 -4.07
CA ILE A 167 -14.34 4.07 -3.10
C ILE A 167 -14.73 2.64 -3.52
N PRO A 168 -15.99 2.34 -3.93
CA PRO A 168 -16.36 0.98 -4.28
C PRO A 168 -15.55 0.41 -5.44
N TYR A 169 -15.29 1.20 -6.47
CA TYR A 169 -14.52 0.81 -7.66
C TYR A 169 -13.06 0.58 -7.32
N MET A 170 -12.45 1.49 -6.57
CA MET A 170 -11.07 1.40 -6.12
C MET A 170 -10.84 0.18 -5.25
N ARG A 171 -11.70 -0.09 -4.26
CA ARG A 171 -11.62 -1.27 -3.39
C ARG A 171 -11.61 -2.56 -4.19
N GLN A 172 -12.57 -2.72 -5.11
CA GLN A 172 -12.69 -3.93 -5.93
C GLN A 172 -11.46 -4.13 -6.82
N ALA A 173 -11.02 -3.08 -7.49
CA ALA A 173 -9.90 -3.18 -8.41
C ALA A 173 -8.57 -3.46 -7.67
N LEU A 174 -8.27 -2.79 -6.57
CA LEU A 174 -7.06 -3.05 -5.78
C LEU A 174 -7.08 -4.45 -5.16
N PHE A 175 -8.27 -4.92 -4.75
CA PHE A 175 -8.42 -6.32 -4.31
C PHE A 175 -8.07 -7.30 -5.42
N ILE A 176 -8.63 -7.13 -6.63
CA ILE A 176 -8.36 -7.99 -7.79
C ILE A 176 -6.85 -7.95 -8.12
N GLN A 177 -6.23 -6.76 -8.16
CA GLN A 177 -4.80 -6.62 -8.42
C GLN A 177 -3.95 -7.36 -7.39
N ARG A 178 -4.36 -7.31 -6.11
CA ARG A 178 -3.67 -8.08 -5.08
C ARG A 178 -3.79 -9.58 -5.29
N ILE A 179 -4.96 -10.09 -5.64
CA ILE A 179 -5.15 -11.52 -5.92
C ILE A 179 -4.33 -11.95 -7.14
N VAL A 180 -4.32 -11.16 -8.22
CA VAL A 180 -3.48 -11.43 -9.40
C VAL A 180 -2.00 -11.51 -9.02
N TYR A 181 -1.50 -10.54 -8.26
CA TYR A 181 -0.12 -10.53 -7.78
C TYR A 181 0.22 -11.77 -6.95
N GLU A 182 -0.67 -12.18 -6.03
CA GLU A 182 -0.46 -13.38 -5.22
C GLU A 182 -0.45 -14.65 -6.09
N LEU A 183 -1.31 -14.74 -7.10
CA LEU A 183 -1.31 -15.87 -8.04
C LEU A 183 -0.02 -15.93 -8.87
N GLU A 184 0.54 -14.81 -9.28
CA GLU A 184 1.83 -14.76 -9.97
C GLU A 184 2.97 -15.25 -9.08
N LEU A 185 3.04 -14.79 -7.84
CA LEU A 185 4.02 -15.28 -6.85
C LEU A 185 3.92 -16.79 -6.64
N PHE A 186 2.69 -17.30 -6.57
CA PHE A 186 2.46 -18.76 -6.43
C PHE A 186 2.98 -19.54 -7.62
N LYS A 187 2.69 -19.08 -8.84
CA LYS A 187 3.16 -19.70 -10.10
C LYS A 187 4.69 -19.71 -10.19
N ASP A 188 5.34 -18.65 -9.68
CA ASP A 188 6.79 -18.52 -9.64
C ASP A 188 7.45 -19.35 -8.53
N GLY A 189 6.68 -20.09 -7.73
CA GLY A 189 7.20 -20.87 -6.60
C GLY A 189 7.74 -20.00 -5.45
N LYS A 190 7.24 -18.77 -5.33
CA LYS A 190 7.62 -17.79 -4.30
C LYS A 190 6.41 -17.39 -3.45
N PRO A 191 5.81 -18.32 -2.70
CA PRO A 191 4.61 -18.00 -1.93
C PRO A 191 4.89 -16.85 -0.96
N SER A 192 3.95 -15.93 -0.87
CA SER A 192 4.00 -14.86 0.12
C SER A 192 3.60 -15.39 1.51
N ARG A 193 4.00 -14.68 2.56
CA ARG A 193 3.53 -14.99 3.93
C ARG A 193 1.99 -14.95 4.02
N PHE A 194 1.35 -14.11 3.23
CA PHE A 194 -0.10 -14.04 3.14
C PHE A 194 -0.69 -15.36 2.58
N GLN A 195 -0.11 -15.90 1.50
CA GLN A 195 -0.54 -17.19 0.95
C GLN A 195 -0.33 -18.33 1.94
N GLU A 196 0.82 -18.37 2.60
CA GLU A 196 1.09 -19.37 3.63
C GLU A 196 0.05 -19.34 4.76
N ALA A 197 -0.32 -18.14 5.23
CA ALA A 197 -1.33 -17.96 6.26
C ALA A 197 -2.73 -18.35 5.77
N LEU A 198 -3.09 -17.99 4.54
CA LEU A 198 -4.36 -18.37 3.90
C LEU A 198 -4.48 -19.89 3.75
N ILE A 199 -3.44 -20.56 3.27
CA ILE A 199 -3.39 -22.03 3.12
C ILE A 199 -3.56 -22.70 4.49
N LYS A 200 -2.83 -22.24 5.52
CA LYS A 200 -2.98 -22.76 6.89
C LYS A 200 -4.41 -22.61 7.41
N SER A 201 -5.02 -21.45 7.19
CA SER A 201 -6.41 -21.18 7.58
C SER A 201 -7.40 -22.08 6.83
N ALA A 202 -7.22 -22.28 5.52
CA ALA A 202 -8.05 -23.17 4.70
C ALA A 202 -7.95 -24.64 5.18
N HIS A 203 -6.74 -25.12 5.48
CA HIS A 203 -6.54 -26.47 6.05
C HIS A 203 -7.25 -26.62 7.39
N ALA A 204 -7.15 -25.66 8.28
CA ALA A 204 -7.80 -25.69 9.59
C ALA A 204 -9.34 -25.69 9.52
N LEU A 205 -9.90 -25.07 8.47
CA LEU A 205 -11.34 -25.05 8.21
C LEU A 205 -11.84 -26.27 7.40
N GLY A 206 -10.95 -27.22 7.05
CA GLY A 206 -11.30 -28.44 6.32
C GLY A 206 -11.50 -28.25 4.81
N TYR A 207 -11.19 -27.06 4.25
CA TYR A 207 -11.33 -26.82 2.80
C TYR A 207 -10.22 -27.46 1.96
N ALA A 208 -9.17 -27.97 2.56
CA ALA A 208 -7.99 -28.47 1.86
C ALA A 208 -8.05 -29.97 1.49
N SER A 209 -9.10 -30.69 1.87
CA SER A 209 -9.27 -32.11 1.54
C SER A 209 -9.65 -32.35 0.07
N SER A 210 -9.89 -31.30 -0.72
CA SER A 210 -10.39 -31.39 -2.11
C SER A 210 -9.39 -30.90 -3.17
N LEU A 211 -8.15 -30.58 -2.80
CA LEU A 211 -7.12 -30.09 -3.72
C LEU A 211 -5.93 -31.06 -3.85
N GLY A 212 -6.17 -32.36 -3.63
CA GLY A 212 -5.23 -33.44 -3.89
C GLY A 212 -5.33 -33.97 -5.31
#